data_3e9f38615e274e819dbca889c027b375
#
_entry.id   3e9f38615e274e819dbca889c027b375
#
_cell.length_a   1.000
_cell.length_b   1.000
_cell.length_c   1.000
_cell.angle_alpha   90.00
_cell.angle_beta   90.00
_cell.angle_gamma   90.00
#
_symmetry.space_group_name_H-M   'P 1'
#
loop_
_entity.id
_entity.type
_entity.pdbx_description
1 polymer ?
#
loop_
_entity_poly.entity_id
_entity_poly.type
_entity_poly.pdbx_seq_one_letter_code
_entity_poly.pdbx_strand_id
1 'polypeptide(L)'
;MASSRGAGSQQVIRMADLEKMSLDQLKAVKEQAAIEVNLLQDSLNNIRTATGRLENASAALHDLSLRPQEKKMLVPLIASLYVPGTLDEADKVLVDIGTGYFVEKTMAEGKDYCERKINLLKSNFDQLIEVASNKKTLADEAGLVLQAKMKKLSPSS
;
A
#
# COMPACT_ATOMS: atom_id res chain seq x y z
N MET A 1 -29.97 -10.42 7.71
CA MET A 1 -29.57 -10.60 6.31
C MET A 1 -28.41 -9.67 5.99
N ALA A 2 -27.22 -10.18 6.10
CA ALA A 2 -26.03 -9.42 5.74
C ALA A 2 -25.86 -9.49 4.23
N SER A 3 -26.16 -8.42 3.55
CA SER A 3 -25.90 -8.25 2.15
C SER A 3 -24.42 -7.96 1.97
N SER A 4 -23.62 -8.98 1.71
CA SER A 4 -22.25 -8.84 1.28
C SER A 4 -22.23 -8.28 -0.16
N ARG A 5 -22.27 -6.98 -0.28
CA ARG A 5 -22.00 -6.31 -1.54
C ARG A 5 -20.78 -5.43 -1.39
N GLY A 6 -19.63 -6.03 -1.54
CA GLY A 6 -18.39 -5.29 -1.44
C GLY A 6 -17.22 -5.92 -2.20
N ALA A 7 -17.48 -6.91 -2.99
CA ALA A 7 -16.51 -7.30 -4.01
C ALA A 7 -16.97 -6.63 -5.30
N GLY A 8 -16.45 -5.44 -5.56
CA GLY A 8 -16.51 -4.91 -6.91
C GLY A 8 -16.00 -6.01 -7.82
N SER A 9 -16.87 -6.60 -8.59
CA SER A 9 -16.48 -7.51 -9.64
C SER A 9 -15.52 -6.74 -10.53
N GLN A 10 -14.22 -6.93 -10.29
CA GLN A 10 -13.24 -6.59 -11.30
C GLN A 10 -13.62 -7.45 -12.49
N GLN A 11 -14.28 -6.82 -13.43
CA GLN A 11 -14.57 -7.46 -14.70
C GLN A 11 -13.21 -7.86 -15.28
N VAL A 12 -12.89 -9.14 -15.18
CA VAL A 12 -11.73 -9.69 -15.88
C VAL A 12 -12.03 -9.58 -17.36
N ILE A 13 -11.48 -8.54 -17.97
CA ILE A 13 -11.59 -8.35 -19.42
C ILE A 13 -10.77 -9.47 -20.06
N ARG A 14 -11.42 -10.36 -20.74
CA ARG A 14 -10.79 -11.47 -21.43
C ARG A 14 -10.23 -11.01 -22.77
N MET A 15 -9.21 -11.73 -23.28
CA MET A 15 -8.62 -11.47 -24.58
C MET A 15 -9.67 -11.43 -25.70
N ALA A 16 -10.67 -12.31 -25.63
CA ALA A 16 -11.80 -12.34 -26.58
C ALA A 16 -12.60 -11.03 -26.56
N ASP A 17 -12.76 -10.40 -25.41
CA ASP A 17 -13.47 -9.12 -25.28
C ASP A 17 -12.65 -7.99 -25.91
N LEU A 18 -11.33 -8.01 -25.75
CA LEU A 18 -10.43 -7.06 -26.38
C LEU A 18 -10.48 -7.14 -27.91
N GLU A 19 -10.56 -8.33 -28.45
CA GLU A 19 -10.65 -8.55 -29.89
C GLU A 19 -11.91 -7.95 -30.53
N LYS A 20 -12.98 -7.83 -29.75
CA LYS A 20 -14.24 -7.22 -30.17
C LYS A 20 -14.26 -5.70 -30.11
N MET A 21 -13.29 -5.09 -29.46
CA MET A 21 -13.24 -3.64 -29.28
C MET A 21 -12.73 -2.92 -30.51
N SER A 22 -13.18 -1.69 -30.69
CA SER A 22 -12.65 -0.79 -31.73
C SER A 22 -11.27 -0.32 -31.40
N LEU A 23 -10.55 0.24 -32.38
CA LEU A 23 -9.21 0.82 -32.15
C LEU A 23 -9.23 1.91 -31.07
N ASP A 24 -10.22 2.78 -31.10
CA ASP A 24 -10.35 3.86 -30.11
C ASP A 24 -10.61 3.32 -28.72
N GLN A 25 -11.44 2.29 -28.59
CA GLN A 25 -11.71 1.61 -27.31
C GLN A 25 -10.45 0.92 -26.77
N LEU A 26 -9.69 0.27 -27.64
CA LEU A 26 -8.42 -0.38 -27.23
C LEU A 26 -7.37 0.63 -26.77
N LYS A 27 -7.26 1.76 -27.45
CA LYS A 27 -6.39 2.86 -27.02
C LYS A 27 -6.79 3.39 -25.64
N ALA A 28 -8.09 3.60 -25.43
CA ALA A 28 -8.63 4.07 -24.16
C ALA A 28 -8.36 3.08 -23.03
N VAL A 29 -8.57 1.78 -23.26
CA VAL A 29 -8.28 0.72 -22.27
C VAL A 29 -6.79 0.69 -21.92
N LYS A 30 -5.92 0.75 -22.92
CA LYS A 30 -4.47 0.75 -22.72
C LYS A 30 -4.01 1.96 -21.91
N GLU A 31 -4.47 3.15 -22.26
CA GLU A 31 -4.13 4.37 -21.56
C GLU A 31 -4.63 4.37 -20.11
N GLN A 32 -5.89 3.96 -19.92
CA GLN A 32 -6.49 3.88 -18.60
C GLN A 32 -5.76 2.88 -17.71
N ALA A 33 -5.44 1.71 -18.24
CA ALA A 33 -4.70 0.70 -17.50
C ALA A 33 -3.29 1.19 -17.13
N ALA A 34 -2.61 1.90 -18.02
CA ALA A 34 -1.30 2.47 -17.75
C ALA A 34 -1.35 3.53 -16.63
N ILE A 35 -2.35 4.40 -16.65
CA ILE A 35 -2.57 5.40 -15.59
C ILE A 35 -2.81 4.72 -14.25
N GLU A 36 -3.66 3.70 -14.22
CA GLU A 36 -3.97 2.93 -13.01
C GLU A 36 -2.72 2.23 -12.45
N VAL A 37 -1.89 1.66 -13.32
CA VAL A 37 -0.60 1.05 -12.91
C VAL A 37 0.31 2.08 -12.24
N ASN A 38 0.41 3.28 -12.81
CA ASN A 38 1.24 4.34 -12.23
C ASN A 38 0.71 4.78 -10.86
N LEU A 39 -0.60 4.94 -10.70
CA LEU A 39 -1.22 5.27 -9.41
C LEU A 39 -0.99 4.17 -8.37
N LEU A 40 -1.11 2.91 -8.77
CA LEU A 40 -0.84 1.77 -7.91
C LEU A 40 0.63 1.70 -7.52
N GLN A 41 1.54 2.03 -8.42
CA GLN A 41 2.98 2.09 -8.13
C GLN A 41 3.29 3.13 -7.06
N ASP A 42 2.67 4.31 -7.13
CA ASP A 42 2.82 5.36 -6.12
C ASP A 42 2.30 4.89 -4.76
N SER A 43 1.15 4.21 -4.74
CA SER A 43 0.58 3.64 -3.52
C SER A 43 1.49 2.56 -2.92
N LEU A 44 2.09 1.70 -3.74
CA LEU A 44 3.06 0.69 -3.31
C LEU A 44 4.31 1.33 -2.69
N ASN A 45 4.81 2.39 -3.29
CA ASN A 45 5.96 3.13 -2.75
C ASN A 45 5.64 3.77 -1.40
N ASN A 46 4.44 4.33 -1.25
CA ASN A 46 3.97 4.91 0.02
C ASN A 46 3.86 3.84 1.12
N ILE A 47 3.33 2.67 0.80
CA ILE A 47 3.24 1.54 1.74
C ILE A 47 4.63 1.07 2.15
N ARG A 48 5.55 0.96 1.20
CA ARG A 48 6.95 0.57 1.48
C ARG A 48 7.62 1.56 2.44
N THR A 49 7.44 2.86 2.20
CA THR A 49 7.98 3.91 3.07
C THR A 49 7.36 3.83 4.48
N ALA A 50 6.05 3.68 4.57
CA ALA A 50 5.36 3.55 5.87
C ALA A 50 5.79 2.30 6.63
N THR A 51 5.94 1.18 5.94
CA THR A 51 6.44 -0.08 6.54
C THR A 51 7.85 0.08 7.09
N GLY A 52 8.74 0.71 6.33
CA GLY A 52 10.11 1.00 6.77
C GLY A 52 10.16 1.88 8.03
N ARG A 53 9.31 2.89 8.10
CA ARG A 53 9.20 3.75 9.28
C ARG A 53 8.72 2.98 10.51
N LEU A 54 7.75 2.10 10.34
CA LEU A 54 7.23 1.27 11.43
C LEU A 54 8.27 0.24 11.91
N GLU A 55 9.03 -0.35 11.00
CA GLU A 55 10.12 -1.25 11.33
C GLU A 55 11.21 -0.53 12.13
N ASN A 56 11.57 0.68 11.73
CA ASN A 56 12.53 1.52 12.45
C ASN A 56 12.00 1.90 13.82
N ALA A 57 10.73 2.24 13.95
CA ALA A 57 10.08 2.55 15.21
C ALA A 57 10.08 1.33 16.15
N SER A 58 9.78 0.15 15.64
CA SER A 58 9.81 -1.09 16.41
C SER A 58 11.22 -1.41 16.93
N ALA A 59 12.23 -1.23 16.07
CA ALA A 59 13.63 -1.40 16.48
C ALA A 59 14.05 -0.39 17.54
N ALA A 60 13.64 0.88 17.40
CA ALA A 60 13.93 1.93 18.38
C ALA A 60 13.26 1.64 19.72
N LEU A 61 12.04 1.14 19.75
CA LEU A 61 11.35 0.71 20.97
C LEU A 61 12.08 -0.43 21.66
N HIS A 62 12.60 -1.38 20.88
CA HIS A 62 13.41 -2.47 21.42
C HIS A 62 14.68 -1.94 22.08
N ASP A 63 15.43 -1.05 21.42
CA ASP A 63 16.63 -0.44 21.94
C ASP A 63 16.37 0.36 23.22
N LEU A 64 15.28 1.14 23.25
CA LEU A 64 14.90 1.92 24.43
C LEU A 64 14.51 1.04 25.59
N SER A 65 13.95 -0.13 25.36
CA SER A 65 13.63 -1.10 26.41
C SER A 65 14.88 -1.67 27.09
N LEU A 66 16.03 -1.62 26.40
CA LEU A 66 17.32 -2.12 26.89
C LEU A 66 18.18 -1.03 27.53
N ARG A 67 17.85 0.25 27.33
CA ARG A 67 18.66 1.40 27.80
C ARG A 67 17.87 2.30 28.72
N PRO A 68 17.99 2.16 30.04
CA PRO A 68 17.44 3.12 30.98
C PRO A 68 18.19 4.45 30.88
N GLN A 69 17.55 5.51 30.43
CA GLN A 69 18.09 6.88 30.41
C GLN A 69 17.16 7.85 31.11
N GLU A 70 17.69 8.62 32.05
CA GLU A 70 16.98 9.66 32.80
C GLU A 70 16.93 10.97 32.02
N LYS A 71 16.01 11.11 31.05
CA LYS A 71 15.71 12.40 30.43
C LYS A 71 14.21 12.56 30.21
N LYS A 72 13.65 13.65 30.71
CA LYS A 72 12.25 14.03 30.45
C LYS A 72 12.12 14.63 29.05
N MET A 73 11.79 13.82 28.06
CA MET A 73 11.69 14.24 26.69
C MET A 73 10.76 13.29 25.93
N LEU A 74 9.86 13.83 25.09
CA LEU A 74 9.12 13.03 24.13
C LEU A 74 9.97 12.88 22.87
N VAL A 75 10.27 11.64 22.49
CA VAL A 75 11.04 11.35 21.28
C VAL A 75 10.09 10.82 20.22
N PRO A 76 9.88 11.55 19.12
CA PRO A 76 9.04 11.04 18.05
C PRO A 76 9.77 9.93 17.28
N LEU A 77 9.14 8.77 17.17
CA LEU A 77 9.63 7.64 16.39
C LEU A 77 9.06 7.66 14.98
N ILE A 78 7.78 7.97 14.89
CA ILE A 78 7.05 8.23 13.65
C ILE A 78 6.01 9.31 13.94
N ALA A 79 5.28 9.79 12.94
CA ALA A 79 4.28 10.85 13.13
C ALA A 79 3.19 10.50 14.15
N SER A 80 2.93 9.21 14.42
CA SER A 80 1.89 8.74 15.32
C SER A 80 2.39 8.03 16.58
N LEU A 81 3.71 7.97 16.81
CA LEU A 81 4.29 7.22 17.92
C LEU A 81 5.37 8.03 18.61
N TYR A 82 5.22 8.23 19.92
CA TYR A 82 6.16 8.97 20.78
C TYR A 82 6.54 8.15 21.98
N VAL A 83 7.75 8.38 22.49
CA VAL A 83 8.26 7.72 23.69
C VAL A 83 8.53 8.79 24.75
N PRO A 84 7.99 8.64 25.99
CA PRO A 84 8.38 9.51 27.09
C PRO A 84 9.84 9.26 27.47
N GLY A 85 10.60 10.34 27.69
CA GLY A 85 12.03 10.27 27.92
C GLY A 85 12.46 10.09 29.38
N THR A 86 11.55 9.70 30.27
CA THR A 86 11.87 9.42 31.69
C THR A 86 11.93 7.94 31.98
N LEU A 87 12.85 7.53 32.84
CA LEU A 87 13.06 6.15 33.25
C LEU A 87 11.87 5.52 33.96
N ASP A 88 11.19 6.29 34.79
CA ASP A 88 10.03 5.83 35.54
C ASP A 88 8.85 5.46 34.62
N GLU A 89 8.92 5.93 33.37
CA GLU A 89 7.92 5.67 32.34
C GLU A 89 8.55 5.07 31.06
N ALA A 90 9.74 4.49 31.17
CA ALA A 90 10.49 3.97 30.02
C ALA A 90 9.80 2.79 29.32
N ASP A 91 8.83 2.18 29.97
CA ASP A 91 8.01 1.09 29.43
C ASP A 91 6.71 1.59 28.78
N LYS A 92 6.50 2.91 28.70
CA LYS A 92 5.30 3.52 28.15
C LYS A 92 5.58 4.27 26.87
N VAL A 93 4.61 4.25 25.96
CA VAL A 93 4.63 5.00 24.70
C VAL A 93 3.31 5.74 24.51
N LEU A 94 3.36 6.86 23.80
CA LEU A 94 2.16 7.59 23.39
C LEU A 94 1.88 7.30 21.91
N VAL A 95 0.69 6.82 21.63
CA VAL A 95 0.24 6.50 20.28
C VAL A 95 -0.83 7.51 19.87
N ASP A 96 -0.62 8.19 18.75
CA ASP A 96 -1.63 9.07 18.16
C ASP A 96 -2.69 8.23 17.47
N ILE A 97 -3.93 8.33 17.97
CA ILE A 97 -5.09 7.61 17.41
C ILE A 97 -5.88 8.45 16.41
N GLY A 98 -5.36 9.61 16.03
CA GLY A 98 -5.99 10.56 15.13
C GLY A 98 -6.49 11.80 15.87
N THR A 99 -6.67 12.91 15.15
CA THR A 99 -7.19 14.18 15.66
C THR A 99 -6.42 14.79 16.85
N GLY A 100 -5.13 14.43 17.03
CA GLY A 100 -4.30 14.97 18.10
C GLY A 100 -4.49 14.31 19.46
N TYR A 101 -5.24 13.24 19.55
CA TYR A 101 -5.39 12.46 20.79
C TYR A 101 -4.33 11.37 20.87
N PHE A 102 -3.69 11.26 22.02
CA PHE A 102 -2.67 10.25 22.29
C PHE A 102 -3.15 9.28 23.36
N VAL A 103 -2.90 8.01 23.15
CA VAL A 103 -3.19 6.95 24.09
C VAL A 103 -1.88 6.40 24.64
N GLU A 104 -1.76 6.35 25.98
CA GLU A 104 -0.61 5.77 26.65
C GLU A 104 -0.68 4.24 26.59
N LYS A 105 0.43 3.63 26.16
CA LYS A 105 0.56 2.17 26.05
C LYS A 105 1.92 1.74 26.62
N THR A 106 2.01 0.49 27.01
CA THR A 106 3.30 -0.10 27.40
C THR A 106 4.21 -0.26 26.18
N MET A 107 5.51 -0.43 26.40
CA MET A 107 6.46 -0.73 25.33
C MET A 107 6.06 -1.99 24.55
N ALA A 108 5.62 -3.03 25.27
CA ALA A 108 5.16 -4.27 24.64
C ALA A 108 3.94 -4.04 23.74
N GLU A 109 2.97 -3.26 24.21
CA GLU A 109 1.79 -2.88 23.42
C GLU A 109 2.18 -1.98 22.24
N GLY A 110 3.18 -1.09 22.40
CA GLY A 110 3.71 -0.28 21.32
C GLY A 110 4.36 -1.11 20.21
N LYS A 111 5.16 -2.10 20.60
CA LYS A 111 5.75 -3.07 19.65
C LYS A 111 4.66 -3.86 18.93
N ASP A 112 3.67 -4.36 19.66
CA ASP A 112 2.54 -5.09 19.10
C ASP A 112 1.75 -4.23 18.12
N TYR A 113 1.54 -2.96 18.44
CA TYR A 113 0.93 -1.98 17.54
C TYR A 113 1.72 -1.87 16.24
N CYS A 114 3.05 -1.72 16.32
CA CYS A 114 3.91 -1.64 15.14
C CYS A 114 3.83 -2.91 14.30
N GLU A 115 3.88 -4.07 14.91
CA GLU A 115 3.81 -5.38 14.22
C GLU A 115 2.47 -5.57 13.51
N ARG A 116 1.38 -5.24 14.16
CA ARG A 116 0.04 -5.33 13.56
C ARG A 116 -0.10 -4.39 12.37
N LYS A 117 0.40 -3.16 12.49
CA LYS A 117 0.39 -2.19 11.38
C LYS A 117 1.28 -2.65 10.23
N ILE A 118 2.45 -3.19 10.52
CA ILE A 118 3.36 -3.75 9.50
C ILE A 118 2.68 -4.90 8.75
N ASN A 119 2.06 -5.83 9.48
CA ASN A 119 1.37 -6.97 8.88
C ASN A 119 0.20 -6.52 8.01
N LEU A 120 -0.58 -5.54 8.46
CA LEU A 120 -1.66 -4.96 7.68
C LEU A 120 -1.14 -4.31 6.39
N LEU A 121 -0.07 -3.53 6.48
CA LEU A 121 0.53 -2.87 5.33
C LEU A 121 1.12 -3.87 4.34
N LYS A 122 1.76 -4.94 4.82
CA LYS A 122 2.27 -6.02 3.96
C LYS A 122 1.15 -6.74 3.22
N SER A 123 0.04 -7.02 3.91
CA SER A 123 -1.15 -7.62 3.28
C SER A 123 -1.72 -6.71 2.20
N ASN A 124 -1.85 -5.42 2.47
CA ASN A 124 -2.31 -4.44 1.50
C ASN A 124 -1.35 -4.32 0.31
N PHE A 125 -0.05 -4.36 0.57
CA PHE A 125 1.00 -4.34 -0.45
C PHE A 125 0.86 -5.52 -1.41
N ASP A 126 0.68 -6.73 -0.89
CA ASP A 126 0.52 -7.94 -1.69
C ASP A 126 -0.74 -7.87 -2.57
N GLN A 127 -1.85 -7.38 -2.01
CA GLN A 127 -3.08 -7.18 -2.76
C GLN A 127 -2.91 -6.16 -3.89
N LEU A 128 -2.23 -5.06 -3.63
CA LEU A 128 -1.98 -4.02 -4.63
C LEU A 128 -1.02 -4.50 -5.72
N ILE A 129 -0.02 -5.32 -5.38
CA ILE A 129 0.88 -5.95 -6.38
C ILE A 129 0.06 -6.81 -7.34
N GLU A 130 -0.85 -7.62 -6.82
CA GLU A 130 -1.71 -8.47 -7.65
C GLU A 130 -2.56 -7.64 -8.60
N VAL A 131 -3.22 -6.59 -8.09
CA VAL A 131 -4.03 -5.68 -8.90
C VAL A 131 -3.16 -4.97 -9.96
N ALA A 132 -1.99 -4.48 -9.59
CA ALA A 132 -1.07 -3.81 -10.51
C ALA A 132 -0.59 -4.76 -11.62
N SER A 133 -0.28 -6.00 -11.27
CA SER A 133 0.11 -7.05 -12.24
C SER A 133 -1.02 -7.33 -13.23
N ASN A 134 -2.24 -7.47 -12.76
CA ASN A 134 -3.41 -7.69 -13.59
C ASN A 134 -3.67 -6.52 -14.55
N LYS A 135 -3.53 -5.28 -14.05
CA LYS A 135 -3.69 -4.08 -14.88
C LYS A 135 -2.59 -3.96 -15.94
N LYS A 136 -1.36 -4.30 -15.59
CA LYS A 136 -0.24 -4.32 -16.54
C LYS A 136 -0.47 -5.35 -17.62
N THR A 137 -0.91 -6.55 -17.26
CA THR A 137 -1.26 -7.61 -18.22
C THR A 137 -2.35 -7.14 -19.16
N LEU A 138 -3.38 -6.48 -18.64
CA LEU A 138 -4.46 -5.92 -19.45
C LEU A 138 -3.94 -4.88 -20.46
N ALA A 139 -3.06 -3.99 -20.00
CA ALA A 139 -2.45 -2.98 -20.87
C ALA A 139 -1.63 -3.62 -22.00
N ASP A 140 -0.84 -4.64 -21.67
CA ASP A 140 -0.01 -5.37 -22.64
C ASP A 140 -0.87 -6.12 -23.66
N GLU A 141 -1.90 -6.81 -23.20
CA GLU A 141 -2.84 -7.53 -24.09
C GLU A 141 -3.60 -6.56 -24.99
N ALA A 142 -4.09 -5.46 -24.46
CA ALA A 142 -4.77 -4.42 -25.27
C ALA A 142 -3.81 -3.85 -26.32
N GLY A 143 -2.55 -3.64 -25.96
CA GLY A 143 -1.51 -3.20 -26.90
C GLY A 143 -1.27 -4.20 -28.03
N LEU A 144 -1.22 -5.49 -27.74
CA LEU A 144 -1.04 -6.54 -28.73
C LEU A 144 -2.23 -6.63 -29.69
N VAL A 145 -3.45 -6.60 -29.17
CA VAL A 145 -4.66 -6.61 -29.99
C VAL A 145 -4.76 -5.36 -30.86
N LEU A 146 -4.39 -4.21 -30.31
CA LEU A 146 -4.37 -2.94 -31.05
C LEU A 146 -3.39 -3.01 -32.23
N GLN A 147 -2.17 -3.50 -32.00
CA GLN A 147 -1.18 -3.67 -33.07
C GLN A 147 -1.66 -4.63 -34.14
N ALA A 148 -2.25 -5.77 -33.77
CA ALA A 148 -2.78 -6.74 -34.71
C ALA A 148 -3.89 -6.12 -35.58
N LYS A 149 -4.78 -5.32 -35.00
CA LYS A 149 -5.83 -4.63 -35.75
C LYS A 149 -5.28 -3.54 -36.66
N MET A 150 -4.27 -2.79 -36.20
CA MET A 150 -3.62 -1.78 -37.03
C MET A 150 -2.93 -2.40 -38.25
N LYS A 151 -2.28 -3.55 -38.08
CA LYS A 151 -1.67 -4.29 -39.21
C LYS A 151 -2.68 -4.76 -40.23
N LYS A 152 -3.88 -5.15 -39.79
CA LYS A 152 -4.97 -5.55 -40.73
C LYS A 152 -5.52 -4.35 -41.51
N LEU A 153 -5.46 -3.15 -40.95
CA LEU A 153 -5.97 -1.93 -41.59
C LEU A 153 -4.93 -1.27 -42.50
N SER A 154 -3.65 -1.55 -42.29
CA SER A 154 -2.56 -1.11 -43.17
C SER A 154 -2.20 -2.24 -44.09
N PRO A 155 -2.66 -2.27 -45.36
CA PRO A 155 -2.20 -3.28 -46.28
C PRO A 155 -0.70 -3.11 -46.51
N SER A 156 0.05 -4.15 -46.16
CA SER A 156 1.45 -4.22 -46.49
C SER A 156 1.58 -4.20 -48.03
N SER A 157 2.06 -3.11 -48.53
CA SER A 157 2.46 -3.03 -49.94
C SER A 157 3.68 -3.91 -50.17
#